data_84365fbf5fdb6607b7d766dadbd5c720
#
_entry.id   84365fbf5fdb6607b7d766dadbd5c720
#
_cell.length_a   1.000
_cell.length_b   1.000
_cell.length_c   1.000
_cell.angle_alpha   90.00
_cell.angle_beta   90.00
_cell.angle_gamma   90.00
#
_symmetry.space_group_name_H-M   'P 1'
#
loop_
_entity.id
_entity.type
_entity.pdbx_description
1 polymer ?
#
loop_
_entity_poly.entity_id
_entity_poly.type
_entity_poly.pdbx_seq_one_letter_code
_entity_poly.pdbx_strand_id
1 'polypeptide(L)'
;MAQQLFLTLGRVVPATTPATIADATATDPALALNLASTLSQGSFTASRAQVLRWWKERIGADDLPVLDNGSGLSRQERITAQALGKLLQTAYRSPVMPELMASLPITGVDGTLRRVKSRALGSAHLKTGSLNNVVAIAGYVHSPSGKRTVLVAIVNHPNANAARPALEALVEWAAKER
;
A
#
# COMPACT_ATOMS: atom_id res chain seq x y z
N MET A 1 7.15 12.66 -0.89
CA MET A 1 7.72 11.50 -1.61
C MET A 1 6.65 10.51 -2.06
N ALA A 2 5.77 9.96 -1.19
CA ALA A 2 4.74 9.00 -1.58
C ALA A 2 3.81 9.47 -2.70
N GLN A 3 3.30 10.70 -2.66
CA GLN A 3 2.48 11.27 -3.74
C GLN A 3 3.24 11.37 -5.06
N GLN A 4 4.54 11.69 -5.04
CA GLN A 4 5.36 11.77 -6.25
C GLN A 4 5.53 10.39 -6.89
N LEU A 5 5.76 9.36 -6.10
CA LEU A 5 5.80 7.97 -6.59
C LEU A 5 4.45 7.56 -7.16
N PHE A 6 3.35 7.92 -6.50
CA PHE A 6 2.01 7.64 -6.98
C PHE A 6 1.73 8.32 -8.32
N LEU A 7 2.08 9.60 -8.48
CA LEU A 7 1.96 10.34 -9.73
C LEU A 7 2.84 9.75 -10.84
N THR A 8 4.00 9.21 -10.51
CA THR A 8 4.88 8.54 -11.48
C THR A 8 4.19 7.32 -12.11
N LEU A 9 3.38 6.57 -11.36
CA LEU A 9 2.59 5.47 -11.89
C LEU A 9 1.55 5.92 -12.92
N GLY A 10 1.08 7.15 -12.82
CA GLY A 10 0.12 7.75 -13.75
C GLY A 10 0.74 8.34 -15.02
N ARG A 11 2.06 8.32 -15.15
CA ARG A 11 2.77 8.67 -16.39
C ARG A 11 2.73 7.49 -17.37
N VAL A 12 1.55 7.09 -17.75
CA VAL A 12 1.39 6.11 -18.81
C VAL A 12 1.55 6.88 -20.12
N VAL A 13 2.59 6.57 -20.87
CA VAL A 13 2.61 6.88 -22.30
C VAL A 13 1.39 6.15 -22.87
N PRO A 14 0.37 6.86 -23.39
CA PRO A 14 -0.71 6.17 -24.06
C PRO A 14 -0.10 5.32 -25.16
N ALA A 15 -0.61 4.10 -25.31
CA ALA A 15 -0.31 3.26 -26.47
C ALA A 15 -0.99 3.87 -27.72
N THR A 16 -0.71 5.12 -27.99
CA THR A 16 -1.03 5.78 -29.24
C THR A 16 0.03 5.29 -30.21
N THR A 17 -0.40 4.59 -31.20
CA THR A 17 0.46 4.10 -32.27
C THR A 17 1.39 5.21 -32.74
N PRO A 18 2.69 4.94 -32.97
CA PRO A 18 3.68 5.94 -33.38
C PRO A 18 3.25 6.77 -34.63
N ALA A 19 2.38 6.21 -35.45
CA ALA A 19 1.81 6.87 -36.63
C ALA A 19 0.95 8.11 -36.31
N THR A 20 0.16 8.09 -35.23
CA THR A 20 -0.74 9.21 -34.88
C THR A 20 0.01 10.40 -34.26
N ILE A 21 1.14 10.16 -33.60
CA ILE A 21 1.98 11.22 -33.06
C ILE A 21 2.85 11.83 -34.17
N ALA A 22 3.39 10.99 -35.07
CA ALA A 22 4.21 11.45 -36.19
C ALA A 22 3.42 12.34 -37.17
N ASP A 23 2.14 12.06 -37.37
CA ASP A 23 1.28 12.84 -38.27
C ASP A 23 0.92 14.21 -37.70
N ALA A 24 0.71 14.29 -36.37
CA ALA A 24 0.44 15.55 -35.67
C ALA A 24 1.70 16.43 -35.52
N THR A 25 2.90 15.84 -35.41
CA THR A 25 4.16 16.56 -35.23
C THR A 25 4.67 17.15 -36.53
N ALA A 26 4.23 16.66 -37.70
CA ALA A 26 4.65 17.15 -39.00
C ALA A 26 4.07 18.54 -39.32
N THR A 27 3.01 18.97 -38.65
CA THR A 27 2.26 20.19 -38.98
C THR A 27 2.49 21.38 -38.05
N ASP A 28 2.83 21.15 -36.76
CA ASP A 28 3.10 22.20 -35.78
C ASP A 28 4.00 21.74 -34.62
N PRO A 29 5.27 22.18 -34.56
CA PRO A 29 6.19 21.82 -33.45
C PRO A 29 5.74 22.29 -32.07
N ALA A 30 4.99 23.38 -31.98
CA ALA A 30 4.51 23.89 -30.70
C ALA A 30 3.35 23.04 -30.16
N LEU A 31 2.51 22.53 -31.05
CA LEU A 31 1.46 21.57 -30.70
C LEU A 31 2.05 20.25 -30.21
N ALA A 32 3.10 19.78 -30.87
CA ALA A 32 3.84 18.57 -30.47
C ALA A 32 4.48 18.71 -29.09
N LEU A 33 5.10 19.86 -28.79
CA LEU A 33 5.72 20.12 -27.51
C LEU A 33 4.67 20.22 -26.38
N ASN A 34 3.53 20.86 -26.63
CA ASN A 34 2.42 20.93 -25.70
C ASN A 34 1.77 19.57 -25.47
N LEU A 35 1.57 18.79 -26.53
CA LEU A 35 1.02 17.44 -26.41
C LEU A 35 1.97 16.51 -25.64
N ALA A 36 3.27 16.56 -25.93
CA ALA A 36 4.28 15.80 -25.20
C ALA A 36 4.37 16.20 -23.73
N SER A 37 4.28 17.49 -23.41
CA SER A 37 4.27 17.97 -22.02
C SER A 37 3.00 17.55 -21.27
N THR A 38 1.84 17.58 -21.92
CA THR A 38 0.56 17.14 -21.35
C THR A 38 0.53 15.61 -21.14
N LEU A 39 1.08 14.85 -22.09
CA LEU A 39 1.18 13.39 -21.98
C LEU A 39 2.22 12.93 -20.95
N SER A 40 3.22 13.76 -20.65
CA SER A 40 4.24 13.46 -19.63
C SER A 40 3.82 13.80 -18.20
N GLN A 41 2.74 14.55 -18.04
CA GLN A 41 2.25 14.89 -16.68
C GLN A 41 1.49 13.72 -16.07
N GLY A 42 2.00 13.21 -14.95
CA GLY A 42 1.30 12.22 -14.13
C GLY A 42 0.04 12.84 -13.52
N SER A 43 -1.07 12.10 -13.54
CA SER A 43 -2.30 12.50 -12.85
C SER A 43 -2.72 11.48 -11.81
N PHE A 44 -3.39 11.93 -10.74
CA PHE A 44 -3.94 11.03 -9.73
C PHE A 44 -4.97 10.06 -10.33
N THR A 45 -5.73 10.50 -11.33
CA THR A 45 -6.69 9.63 -12.02
C THR A 45 -6.00 8.50 -12.77
N ALA A 46 -4.96 8.80 -13.55
CA ALA A 46 -4.19 7.79 -14.24
C ALA A 46 -3.46 6.85 -13.27
N SER A 47 -2.92 7.39 -12.18
CA SER A 47 -2.27 6.60 -11.12
C SER A 47 -3.22 5.61 -10.48
N ARG A 48 -4.44 6.07 -10.11
CA ARG A 48 -5.48 5.19 -9.56
C ARG A 48 -5.86 4.09 -10.54
N ALA A 49 -6.08 4.43 -11.80
CA ALA A 49 -6.41 3.46 -12.84
C ALA A 49 -5.32 2.39 -13.00
N GLN A 50 -4.05 2.80 -12.97
CA GLN A 50 -2.91 1.89 -13.07
C GLN A 50 -2.83 0.93 -11.89
N VAL A 51 -2.96 1.45 -10.65
CA VAL A 51 -2.93 0.61 -9.44
C VAL A 51 -4.11 -0.35 -9.42
N LEU A 52 -5.32 0.11 -9.78
CA LEU A 52 -6.51 -0.74 -9.82
C LEU A 52 -6.42 -1.82 -10.91
N ARG A 53 -5.79 -1.53 -12.05
CA ARG A 53 -5.51 -2.53 -13.08
C ARG A 53 -4.56 -3.60 -12.55
N TRP A 54 -3.43 -3.19 -11.97
CA TRP A 54 -2.47 -4.10 -11.34
C TRP A 54 -3.15 -4.95 -10.24
N TRP A 55 -4.03 -4.33 -9.44
CA TRP A 55 -4.76 -5.02 -8.39
C TRP A 55 -5.64 -6.13 -8.95
N LYS A 56 -6.44 -5.82 -9.98
CA LYS A 56 -7.31 -6.80 -10.65
C LYS A 56 -6.52 -7.98 -11.23
N GLU A 57 -5.38 -7.70 -11.83
CA GLU A 57 -4.53 -8.70 -12.46
C GLU A 57 -3.81 -9.61 -11.45
N ARG A 58 -3.42 -9.08 -10.30
CA ARG A 58 -2.55 -9.77 -9.34
C ARG A 58 -3.26 -10.27 -8.09
N ILE A 59 -4.31 -9.62 -7.66
CA ILE A 59 -5.01 -9.89 -6.40
C ILE A 59 -6.44 -10.38 -6.66
N GLY A 60 -7.12 -9.78 -7.63
CA GLY A 60 -8.48 -10.13 -8.01
C GLY A 60 -9.37 -8.90 -8.19
N ALA A 61 -10.52 -9.10 -8.80
CA ALA A 61 -11.49 -8.03 -9.08
C ALA A 61 -12.44 -7.76 -7.90
N ASP A 62 -12.53 -8.71 -6.96
CA ASP A 62 -13.35 -8.55 -5.78
C ASP A 62 -12.66 -7.65 -4.76
N ASP A 63 -13.44 -6.84 -4.05
CA ASP A 63 -12.97 -6.03 -2.93
C ASP A 63 -11.84 -5.05 -3.31
N LEU A 64 -12.10 -4.24 -4.33
CA LEU A 64 -11.15 -3.24 -4.82
C LEU A 64 -10.97 -2.12 -3.80
N PRO A 65 -9.73 -1.62 -3.59
CA PRO A 65 -9.52 -0.45 -2.75
C PRO A 65 -10.03 0.81 -3.42
N VAL A 66 -10.52 1.76 -2.62
CA VAL A 66 -10.74 3.13 -3.06
C VAL A 66 -9.45 3.91 -2.81
N LEU A 67 -8.88 4.44 -3.88
CA LEU A 67 -7.61 5.16 -3.85
C LEU A 67 -7.84 6.66 -4.09
N ASP A 68 -7.04 7.50 -3.44
CA ASP A 68 -7.09 8.95 -3.62
C ASP A 68 -5.75 9.46 -4.18
N ASN A 69 -4.82 9.86 -3.36
CA ASN A 69 -3.62 10.61 -3.77
C ASN A 69 -2.30 9.94 -3.37
N GLY A 70 -2.34 8.75 -2.77
CA GLY A 70 -1.16 7.98 -2.38
C GLY A 70 -0.33 8.58 -1.24
N SER A 71 -0.83 9.60 -0.52
CA SER A 71 -0.11 10.19 0.61
C SER A 71 -0.11 9.31 1.86
N GLY A 72 -1.08 8.39 1.96
CA GLY A 72 -1.36 7.61 3.17
C GLY A 72 -2.06 8.41 4.27
N LEU A 73 -2.49 9.65 3.99
CA LEU A 73 -3.15 10.54 4.94
C LEU A 73 -4.56 10.95 4.49
N SER A 74 -4.99 10.50 3.32
CA SER A 74 -6.31 10.81 2.79
C SER A 74 -7.40 10.14 3.62
N ARG A 75 -8.50 10.89 3.79
CA ARG A 75 -9.73 10.39 4.40
C ARG A 75 -10.71 9.77 3.40
N GLN A 76 -10.36 9.82 2.13
CA GLN A 76 -11.15 9.28 1.02
C GLN A 76 -10.80 7.82 0.73
N GLU A 77 -9.60 7.38 1.10
CA GLU A 77 -9.15 6.02 0.85
C GLU A 77 -9.92 4.99 1.68
N ARG A 78 -10.23 3.86 1.07
CA ARG A 78 -10.94 2.73 1.69
C ARG A 78 -10.29 1.43 1.27
N ILE A 79 -10.12 0.55 2.24
CA ILE A 79 -9.68 -0.83 2.00
C ILE A 79 -10.25 -1.71 3.11
N THR A 80 -10.67 -2.91 2.77
CA THR A 80 -11.06 -3.89 3.79
C THR A 80 -9.83 -4.59 4.36
N ALA A 81 -9.95 -5.12 5.57
CA ALA A 81 -8.87 -5.92 6.16
C ALA A 81 -8.58 -7.17 5.30
N GLN A 82 -9.59 -7.73 4.66
CA GLN A 82 -9.45 -8.89 3.76
C GLN A 82 -8.65 -8.52 2.51
N ALA A 83 -8.98 -7.40 1.85
CA ALA A 83 -8.27 -6.93 0.67
C ALA A 83 -6.79 -6.64 0.98
N LEU A 84 -6.52 -5.96 2.09
CA LEU A 84 -5.15 -5.70 2.54
C LEU A 84 -4.41 -7.01 2.89
N GLY A 85 -5.10 -7.99 3.47
CA GLY A 85 -4.56 -9.32 3.72
C GLY A 85 -4.17 -10.05 2.43
N LYS A 86 -5.03 -10.01 1.40
CA LYS A 86 -4.73 -10.58 0.08
C LYS A 86 -3.52 -9.88 -0.57
N LEU A 87 -3.43 -8.55 -0.46
CA LEU A 87 -2.27 -7.79 -0.94
C LEU A 87 -0.97 -8.28 -0.28
N LEU A 88 -0.97 -8.39 1.05
CA LEU A 88 0.21 -8.85 1.80
C LEU A 88 0.58 -10.30 1.45
N GLN A 89 -0.40 -11.20 1.28
CA GLN A 89 -0.14 -12.57 0.83
C GLN A 89 0.46 -12.62 -0.58
N THR A 90 -0.03 -11.77 -1.49
CA THR A 90 0.50 -11.66 -2.86
C THR A 90 1.92 -11.12 -2.84
N ALA A 91 2.17 -10.07 -2.06
CA ALA A 91 3.49 -9.49 -1.88
C ALA A 91 4.49 -10.49 -1.27
N TYR A 92 4.05 -11.30 -0.31
CA TYR A 92 4.89 -12.34 0.30
C TYR A 92 5.37 -13.39 -0.69
N ARG A 93 4.59 -13.67 -1.73
CA ARG A 93 4.93 -14.64 -2.79
C ARG A 93 5.70 -14.02 -3.95
N SER A 94 5.91 -12.71 -3.91
CA SER A 94 6.58 -11.97 -4.98
C SER A 94 8.10 -11.91 -4.79
N PRO A 95 8.87 -11.70 -5.86
CA PRO A 95 10.34 -11.51 -5.76
C PRO A 95 10.75 -10.30 -4.91
N VAL A 96 9.87 -9.31 -4.73
CA VAL A 96 10.12 -8.09 -3.93
C VAL A 96 9.74 -8.23 -2.46
N MET A 97 9.45 -9.45 -2.00
CA MET A 97 9.12 -9.70 -0.60
C MET A 97 10.22 -9.25 0.38
N PRO A 98 11.52 -9.52 0.13
CA PRO A 98 12.58 -9.11 1.06
C PRO A 98 12.63 -7.59 1.26
N GLU A 99 12.46 -6.80 0.19
CA GLU A 99 12.47 -5.34 0.24
C GLU A 99 11.25 -4.81 1.00
N LEU A 100 10.07 -5.38 0.75
CA LEU A 100 8.88 -5.03 1.51
C LEU A 100 9.05 -5.35 3.00
N MET A 101 9.51 -6.56 3.31
CA MET A 101 9.73 -7.00 4.70
C MET A 101 10.72 -6.09 5.42
N ALA A 102 11.84 -5.75 4.78
CA ALA A 102 12.86 -4.87 5.33
C ALA A 102 12.36 -3.41 5.52
N SER A 103 11.35 -2.99 4.78
CA SER A 103 10.73 -1.67 4.91
C SER A 103 9.75 -1.54 6.07
N LEU A 104 9.32 -2.66 6.65
CA LEU A 104 8.35 -2.67 7.75
C LEU A 104 9.06 -2.57 9.12
N PRO A 105 8.58 -1.73 10.05
CA PRO A 105 9.07 -1.68 11.41
C PRO A 105 9.01 -3.02 12.12
N ILE A 106 10.06 -3.33 12.88
CA ILE A 106 10.16 -4.55 13.68
C ILE A 106 9.68 -4.26 15.10
N THR A 107 8.77 -5.08 15.62
CA THR A 107 8.20 -4.91 16.97
C THR A 107 9.30 -4.93 18.04
N GLY A 108 9.32 -3.87 18.86
CA GLY A 108 10.28 -3.68 19.95
C GLY A 108 11.68 -3.27 19.52
N VAL A 109 11.95 -3.10 18.22
CA VAL A 109 13.26 -2.74 17.69
C VAL A 109 13.26 -1.32 17.14
N ASP A 110 12.33 -1.00 16.22
CA ASP A 110 12.34 0.28 15.54
C ASP A 110 10.96 0.89 15.28
N GLY A 111 10.96 2.07 14.67
CA GLY A 111 9.76 2.79 14.24
C GLY A 111 8.75 3.05 15.36
N THR A 112 7.48 3.05 15.00
CA THR A 112 6.34 3.28 15.93
C THR A 112 6.13 2.14 16.92
N LEU A 113 6.68 0.96 16.63
CA LEU A 113 6.56 -0.25 17.44
C LEU A 113 7.72 -0.44 18.42
N ARG A 114 8.70 0.45 18.45
CA ARG A 114 9.88 0.37 19.32
C ARG A 114 9.54 0.29 20.82
N ARG A 115 8.46 0.96 21.24
CA ARG A 115 8.06 1.05 22.65
C ARG A 115 7.06 -0.02 23.07
N VAL A 116 6.65 -0.87 22.14
CA VAL A 116 5.69 -1.95 22.46
C VAL A 116 6.42 -3.01 23.26
N LYS A 117 6.00 -3.19 24.50
CA LYS A 117 6.46 -4.28 25.37
C LYS A 117 5.65 -5.54 25.06
N SER A 118 5.97 -6.22 23.98
CA SER A 118 5.26 -7.42 23.54
C SER A 118 6.19 -8.64 23.62
N ARG A 119 5.61 -9.80 23.83
CA ARG A 119 6.31 -11.09 23.68
C ARG A 119 6.70 -11.38 22.23
N ALA A 120 6.16 -10.62 21.27
CA ALA A 120 6.48 -10.68 19.86
C ALA A 120 7.71 -9.83 19.48
N LEU A 121 8.60 -9.50 20.46
CA LEU A 121 9.82 -8.74 20.20
C LEU A 121 10.66 -9.39 19.09
N GLY A 122 11.00 -8.63 18.05
CA GLY A 122 11.79 -9.10 16.93
C GLY A 122 11.07 -10.05 15.97
N SER A 123 9.83 -10.48 16.29
CA SER A 123 9.12 -11.51 15.52
C SER A 123 8.06 -10.96 14.58
N ALA A 124 7.75 -9.67 14.63
CA ALA A 124 6.69 -9.09 13.82
C ALA A 124 7.18 -7.87 13.05
N HIS A 125 6.93 -7.88 11.75
CA HIS A 125 7.20 -6.81 10.80
C HIS A 125 5.90 -6.14 10.43
N LEU A 126 5.58 -5.01 11.07
CA LEU A 126 4.25 -4.42 11.03
C LEU A 126 4.29 -2.93 10.78
N LYS A 127 3.36 -2.45 9.94
CA LYS A 127 3.08 -1.01 9.76
C LYS A 127 1.84 -0.63 10.55
N THR A 128 1.95 0.39 11.37
CA THR A 128 0.81 0.99 12.07
C THR A 128 0.20 2.13 11.27
N GLY A 129 -1.10 2.32 11.41
CA GLY A 129 -1.85 3.47 10.92
C GLY A 129 -2.56 4.17 12.09
N SER A 130 -2.54 5.49 12.11
CA SER A 130 -3.27 6.29 13.08
C SER A 130 -3.73 7.59 12.47
N LEU A 131 -5.03 7.75 12.39
CA LEU A 131 -5.71 8.99 12.07
C LEU A 131 -6.75 9.26 13.15
N ASN A 132 -7.37 10.45 13.14
CA ASN A 132 -8.51 10.70 14.02
C ASN A 132 -9.61 9.65 13.76
N ASN A 133 -10.08 8.98 14.78
CA ASN A 133 -11.09 7.92 14.75
C ASN A 133 -10.67 6.62 14.03
N VAL A 134 -9.38 6.45 13.71
CA VAL A 134 -8.87 5.24 13.05
C VAL A 134 -7.56 4.80 13.69
N VAL A 135 -7.46 3.52 14.04
CA VAL A 135 -6.19 2.85 14.29
C VAL A 135 -6.13 1.55 13.51
N ALA A 136 -4.95 1.24 13.01
CA ALA A 136 -4.75 0.05 12.21
C ALA A 136 -3.35 -0.53 12.43
N ILE A 137 -3.22 -1.82 12.16
CA ILE A 137 -1.95 -2.53 12.10
C ILE A 137 -2.02 -3.58 11.01
N ALA A 138 -0.96 -3.69 10.23
CA ALA A 138 -0.88 -4.67 9.14
C ALA A 138 0.57 -5.11 8.89
N GLY A 139 0.76 -6.37 8.50
CA GLY A 139 2.06 -6.93 8.11
C GLY A 139 2.17 -8.42 8.41
N TYR A 140 3.35 -8.82 8.86
CA TYR A 140 3.72 -10.22 9.04
C TYR A 140 4.16 -10.49 10.46
N VAL A 141 3.73 -11.64 11.00
CA VAL A 141 4.11 -12.13 12.33
C VAL A 141 4.74 -13.50 12.14
N HIS A 142 5.91 -13.69 12.72
CA HIS A 142 6.65 -14.95 12.69
C HIS A 142 6.56 -15.62 14.06
N SER A 143 6.18 -16.88 14.08
CA SER A 143 6.21 -17.68 15.32
C SER A 143 7.54 -18.42 15.46
N PRO A 144 7.91 -18.87 16.66
CA PRO A 144 9.12 -19.66 16.89
C PRO A 144 9.17 -20.96 16.09
N SER A 145 8.02 -21.56 15.70
CA SER A 145 8.00 -22.76 14.84
C SER A 145 8.32 -22.46 13.36
N GLY A 146 8.50 -21.19 13.01
CA GLY A 146 8.69 -20.80 11.62
C GLY A 146 7.39 -20.53 10.86
N LYS A 147 6.22 -20.67 11.50
CA LYS A 147 4.94 -20.27 10.90
C LYS A 147 4.91 -18.76 10.69
N ARG A 148 4.46 -18.34 9.52
CA ARG A 148 4.33 -16.94 9.13
C ARG A 148 2.86 -16.60 8.93
N THR A 149 2.40 -15.57 9.63
CA THR A 149 1.00 -15.15 9.64
C THR A 149 0.90 -13.75 9.08
N VAL A 150 0.02 -13.52 8.10
CA VAL A 150 -0.40 -12.18 7.71
C VAL A 150 -1.42 -11.70 8.73
N LEU A 151 -1.16 -10.54 9.33
CA LEU A 151 -2.02 -9.91 10.31
C LEU A 151 -2.49 -8.57 9.77
N VAL A 152 -3.81 -8.35 9.79
CA VAL A 152 -4.43 -7.06 9.47
C VAL A 152 -5.55 -6.79 10.46
N ALA A 153 -5.52 -5.64 11.08
CA ALA A 153 -6.62 -5.16 11.92
C ALA A 153 -6.83 -3.67 11.70
N ILE A 154 -8.07 -3.26 11.49
CA ILE A 154 -8.49 -1.89 11.24
C ILE A 154 -9.67 -1.58 12.15
N VAL A 155 -9.56 -0.52 12.95
CA VAL A 155 -10.62 -0.05 13.84
C VAL A 155 -11.01 1.37 13.43
N ASN A 156 -12.27 1.55 13.05
CA ASN A 156 -12.89 2.83 12.74
C ASN A 156 -13.94 3.13 13.82
N HIS A 157 -13.62 4.02 14.76
CA HIS A 157 -14.52 4.36 15.87
C HIS A 157 -14.08 5.69 16.49
N PRO A 158 -14.99 6.55 17.00
CA PRO A 158 -14.60 7.77 17.72
C PRO A 158 -13.58 7.54 18.82
N ASN A 159 -13.64 6.38 19.49
CA ASN A 159 -12.68 5.97 20.51
C ASN A 159 -11.71 4.88 20.01
N ALA A 160 -11.25 4.95 18.73
CA ALA A 160 -10.37 3.94 18.14
C ALA A 160 -9.07 3.73 18.95
N ASN A 161 -8.55 4.77 19.60
CA ASN A 161 -7.34 4.68 20.41
C ASN A 161 -7.46 3.69 21.58
N ALA A 162 -8.66 3.47 22.13
CA ALA A 162 -8.88 2.49 23.18
C ALA A 162 -8.69 1.03 22.71
N ALA A 163 -8.67 0.79 21.39
CA ALA A 163 -8.42 -0.54 20.83
C ALA A 163 -6.93 -0.91 20.74
N ARG A 164 -6.00 0.02 21.01
CA ARG A 164 -4.55 -0.27 20.92
C ARG A 164 -4.11 -1.49 21.74
N PRO A 165 -4.52 -1.66 23.02
CA PRO A 165 -4.16 -2.86 23.76
C PRO A 165 -4.68 -4.16 23.13
N ALA A 166 -5.88 -4.12 22.53
CA ALA A 166 -6.43 -5.28 21.82
C ALA A 166 -5.62 -5.61 20.55
N LEU A 167 -5.14 -4.59 19.81
CA LEU A 167 -4.26 -4.80 18.66
C LEU A 167 -2.91 -5.39 19.08
N GLU A 168 -2.35 -4.95 20.19
CA GLU A 168 -1.11 -5.52 20.76
C GLU A 168 -1.32 -6.98 21.18
N ALA A 169 -2.42 -7.28 21.85
CA ALA A 169 -2.78 -8.65 22.23
C ALA A 169 -2.98 -9.56 21.02
N LEU A 170 -3.52 -9.03 19.91
CA LEU A 170 -3.67 -9.76 18.66
C LEU A 170 -2.31 -10.10 18.02
N VAL A 171 -1.34 -9.19 18.08
CA VAL A 171 0.03 -9.45 17.62
C VAL A 171 0.68 -10.55 18.46
N GLU A 172 0.55 -10.47 19.80
CA GLU A 172 1.06 -11.50 20.69
C GLU A 172 0.42 -12.87 20.47
N TRP A 173 -0.89 -12.88 20.23
CA TRP A 173 -1.62 -14.10 19.91
C TRP A 173 -1.10 -14.72 18.60
N ALA A 174 -0.88 -13.91 17.56
CA ALA A 174 -0.35 -14.38 16.28
C ALA A 174 1.10 -14.87 16.37
N ALA A 175 1.90 -14.32 17.30
CA ALA A 175 3.27 -14.75 17.56
C ALA A 175 3.33 -16.00 18.46
N LYS A 176 2.28 -16.29 19.22
CA LYS A 176 2.18 -17.52 20.01
C LYS A 176 1.86 -18.66 19.07
N GLU A 177 2.71 -19.62 19.07
CA GLU A 177 2.46 -20.85 18.36
C GLU A 177 1.46 -21.76 19.07
N ARG A 178 0.57 -22.35 18.27
CA ARG A 178 -0.08 -23.62 18.59
C ARG A 178 -0.15 -24.46 17.32
#